data_85cbeda3ce71bef3bc669ac240a771c8
#
_entry.id   85cbeda3ce71bef3bc669ac240a771c8
#
_cell.length_a   1.000
_cell.length_b   1.000
_cell.length_c   1.000
_cell.angle_alpha   90.00
_cell.angle_beta   90.00
_cell.angle_gamma   90.00
#
_symmetry.space_group_name_H-M   'P 1'
#
loop_
_entity.id
_entity.type
_entity.pdbx_description
1 polymer ?
#
loop_
_entity_poly.entity_id
_entity_poly.type
_entity_poly.pdbx_seq_one_letter_code
_entity_poly.pdbx_strand_id
1 'polypeptide(L)'
;MVDYKLEKRSYVIGGVAIVIVIVYIIRLFTLQIMSEDYKKNADSNAFLKQIEFPSRGAIYDRNGKLMVYNQPSYDLMVVMKEQEGRLDTLDFCNSLGITKEAFEKRMEDIKDRSKNPGYSRYTQQLFMTQLSDKDFSVFQEKMFRFPGFYVQKRSVREYTYPYAAHVLGDVGEVSESDIEEDDYYQPGDYIGKLGIEKHYEKELRGVKGVKILLRDARGRIQGSYQNGKLDQRPVAGKDLTLGIDVNLQALGERLLQGKIGSIVAIDPRDGSVLAMVSSPSYDPRKLVGKNRGKMHRWLSQNPWKPLLNRSIMGQYPPGSTFKTSQALTYLTEGIITPGTAFPCNHGFSYKGLHVGCHGHPSPIALVDAISTSCNGYFCWGLYYMLGSKSKYGSVQKAMTVWKDYMVSMGFGYKLGIDLPGEKRGLIPNAQFYDKAYKGSWNGLTVISISIGQGEVNLTPLQIANLGATIANRGYYYVPHVVRKVQGEPLDTLYTRRHYTKASKRAYNYVVAGMRSSALRGTCKMLSRYDFEACGKTGTAQNRGHDHSVFMGFAPMNNPKIDIAVYVENGGWGADYGVPIGGVMMEQYLKGKLSPASESQAAQMQARRIAYGSSSR
;
A
#
# COMPACT_ATOMS: atom_id res chain seq x y z
N MET A 1 -31.03 -1.72 94.37
CA MET A 1 -29.78 -2.18 93.66
C MET A 1 -30.11 -2.73 92.28
N VAL A 2 -30.85 -1.98 91.46
CA VAL A 2 -31.30 -2.45 90.11
C VAL A 2 -30.89 -1.46 88.99
N ASP A 3 -30.51 -0.24 89.34
CA ASP A 3 -30.27 0.78 88.27
C ASP A 3 -28.89 0.75 87.60
N TYR A 4 -27.86 0.23 88.20
CA TYR A 4 -26.50 0.22 87.68
C TYR A 4 -26.29 -0.68 86.43
N LYS A 5 -27.14 -1.63 86.14
CA LYS A 5 -27.05 -2.50 84.98
C LYS A 5 -27.76 -1.92 83.76
N LEU A 6 -28.73 -1.06 83.91
CA LEU A 6 -29.48 -0.45 82.82
C LEU A 6 -28.69 0.71 82.19
N GLU A 7 -27.99 1.55 82.97
CA GLU A 7 -27.16 2.63 82.50
C GLU A 7 -25.99 2.11 81.63
N LYS A 8 -25.32 1.04 82.08
CA LYS A 8 -24.25 0.42 81.27
C LYS A 8 -24.74 -0.12 79.93
N ARG A 9 -25.98 -0.63 79.86
CA ARG A 9 -26.59 -1.11 78.62
C ARG A 9 -26.97 0.04 77.69
N SER A 10 -27.36 1.19 78.18
CA SER A 10 -27.67 2.37 77.39
C SER A 10 -26.41 2.93 76.69
N TYR A 11 -25.25 2.96 77.37
CA TYR A 11 -23.99 3.33 76.79
C TYR A 11 -23.53 2.35 75.70
N VAL A 12 -23.73 1.05 75.86
CA VAL A 12 -23.45 0.04 74.88
C VAL A 12 -24.35 0.19 73.65
N ILE A 13 -25.63 0.40 73.81
CA ILE A 13 -26.58 0.63 72.73
C ILE A 13 -26.29 1.94 72.02
N GLY A 14 -25.95 3.02 72.75
CA GLY A 14 -25.52 4.29 72.20
C GLY A 14 -24.22 4.16 71.36
N GLY A 15 -23.25 3.40 71.86
CA GLY A 15 -22.02 3.10 71.18
C GLY A 15 -22.25 2.35 69.88
N VAL A 16 -23.11 1.31 69.88
CA VAL A 16 -23.49 0.57 68.66
C VAL A 16 -24.21 1.47 67.66
N ALA A 17 -25.11 2.34 68.10
CA ALA A 17 -25.85 3.27 67.27
C ALA A 17 -24.86 4.27 66.57
N ILE A 18 -23.87 4.80 67.32
CA ILE A 18 -22.84 5.68 66.78
C ILE A 18 -21.98 4.94 65.72
N VAL A 19 -21.56 3.71 65.99
CA VAL A 19 -20.79 2.92 65.01
C VAL A 19 -21.59 2.67 63.73
N ILE A 20 -22.87 2.36 63.83
CA ILE A 20 -23.75 2.21 62.67
C ILE A 20 -23.84 3.51 61.88
N VAL A 21 -24.01 4.65 62.54
CA VAL A 21 -24.04 5.97 61.87
C VAL A 21 -22.70 6.27 61.17
N ILE A 22 -21.59 5.99 61.84
CA ILE A 22 -20.26 6.16 61.23
C ILE A 22 -20.10 5.27 60.00
N VAL A 23 -20.50 4.01 60.07
CA VAL A 23 -20.48 3.09 58.92
C VAL A 23 -21.34 3.61 57.78
N TYR A 24 -22.54 4.13 58.07
CA TYR A 24 -23.39 4.75 57.07
C TYR A 24 -22.77 6.01 56.46
N ILE A 25 -22.17 6.87 57.25
CA ILE A 25 -21.47 8.08 56.75
C ILE A 25 -20.29 7.71 55.85
N ILE A 26 -19.46 6.74 56.28
CA ILE A 26 -18.35 6.24 55.46
C ILE A 26 -18.88 5.63 54.15
N ARG A 27 -19.95 4.85 54.22
CA ARG A 27 -20.55 4.23 53.05
C ARG A 27 -21.16 5.25 52.10
N LEU A 28 -21.84 6.27 52.61
CA LEU A 28 -22.35 7.39 51.82
C LEU A 28 -21.24 8.19 51.21
N PHE A 29 -20.17 8.47 51.96
CA PHE A 29 -18.99 9.16 51.44
C PHE A 29 -18.31 8.38 50.31
N THR A 30 -18.09 7.07 50.50
CA THR A 30 -17.52 6.22 49.44
C THR A 30 -18.42 6.15 48.20
N LEU A 31 -19.75 6.07 48.38
CA LEU A 31 -20.70 6.00 47.27
C LEU A 31 -20.88 7.33 46.53
N GLN A 32 -20.85 8.47 47.26
CA GLN A 32 -21.13 9.78 46.65
C GLN A 32 -19.88 10.52 46.15
N ILE A 33 -18.73 10.31 46.79
CA ILE A 33 -17.51 11.10 46.52
C ILE A 33 -16.40 10.26 45.88
N MET A 34 -16.21 8.99 46.29
CA MET A 34 -15.12 8.16 45.81
C MET A 34 -15.50 7.24 44.64
N SER A 35 -16.79 6.96 44.41
CA SER A 35 -17.17 6.10 43.30
C SER A 35 -17.50 6.91 42.06
N GLU A 36 -16.54 7.00 41.12
CA GLU A 36 -16.75 7.58 39.79
C GLU A 36 -17.84 6.84 38.99
N ASP A 37 -18.10 5.58 39.27
CA ASP A 37 -19.06 4.76 38.52
C ASP A 37 -20.50 5.22 38.70
N TYR A 38 -20.89 5.67 39.91
CA TYR A 38 -22.23 6.24 40.12
C TYR A 38 -22.40 7.60 39.47
N LYS A 39 -21.35 8.41 39.44
CA LYS A 39 -21.33 9.70 38.72
C LYS A 39 -21.39 9.48 37.21
N LYS A 40 -20.61 8.55 36.68
CA LYS A 40 -20.66 8.14 35.25
C LYS A 40 -22.05 7.59 34.88
N ASN A 41 -22.67 6.78 35.77
CA ASN A 41 -24.00 6.25 35.51
C ASN A 41 -25.10 7.32 35.62
N ALA A 42 -25.01 8.28 36.55
CA ALA A 42 -25.92 9.42 36.62
C ALA A 42 -25.80 10.32 35.40
N ASP A 43 -24.57 10.63 34.98
CA ASP A 43 -24.29 11.41 33.77
C ASP A 43 -24.76 10.67 32.52
N SER A 44 -24.57 9.36 32.40
CA SER A 44 -25.04 8.55 31.28
C SER A 44 -26.56 8.40 31.20
N ASN A 45 -27.28 8.51 32.35
CA ASN A 45 -28.73 8.51 32.38
C ASN A 45 -29.32 9.88 31.98
N ALA A 46 -28.65 10.98 32.30
CA ALA A 46 -29.09 12.34 32.01
C ALA A 46 -28.63 12.83 30.62
N PHE A 47 -27.48 12.34 30.14
CA PHE A 47 -26.84 12.81 28.91
C PHE A 47 -26.65 11.68 27.92
N LEU A 48 -27.02 11.92 26.66
CA LEU A 48 -26.65 11.08 25.52
C LEU A 48 -25.51 11.77 24.77
N LYS A 49 -24.32 11.16 24.79
CA LYS A 49 -23.24 11.57 23.89
C LYS A 49 -23.47 10.92 22.54
N GLN A 50 -23.86 11.73 21.55
CA GLN A 50 -24.00 11.29 20.17
C GLN A 50 -22.74 11.64 19.41
N ILE A 51 -22.06 10.62 18.87
CA ILE A 51 -20.85 10.81 18.04
C ILE A 51 -21.29 11.28 16.66
N GLU A 52 -20.71 12.40 16.19
CA GLU A 52 -20.85 12.88 14.83
C GLU A 52 -19.59 12.47 14.03
N PHE A 53 -19.79 11.66 12.99
CA PHE A 53 -18.68 11.19 12.15
C PHE A 53 -18.27 12.27 11.16
N PRO A 54 -16.94 12.55 11.06
CA PRO A 54 -16.42 13.46 10.05
C PRO A 54 -16.55 12.85 8.64
N SER A 55 -16.58 13.71 7.62
CA SER A 55 -16.36 13.28 6.25
C SER A 55 -14.88 12.93 6.08
N ARG A 56 -14.59 11.75 5.55
CA ARG A 56 -13.24 11.34 5.20
C ARG A 56 -12.74 12.14 4.00
N GLY A 57 -11.46 12.56 3.95
CA GLY A 57 -10.89 13.33 2.86
C GLY A 57 -11.09 12.66 1.49
N ALA A 58 -11.30 13.41 0.44
CA ALA A 58 -11.39 12.92 -0.92
C ALA A 58 -10.00 12.65 -1.50
N ILE A 59 -9.94 11.80 -2.54
CA ILE A 59 -8.67 11.45 -3.19
C ILE A 59 -8.78 11.77 -4.68
N TYR A 60 -7.85 12.56 -5.17
CA TYR A 60 -7.78 13.02 -6.56
C TYR A 60 -6.53 12.46 -7.25
N ASP A 61 -6.62 12.25 -8.56
CA ASP A 61 -5.44 11.97 -9.39
C ASP A 61 -4.59 13.24 -9.59
N ARG A 62 -3.44 13.11 -10.26
CA ARG A 62 -2.54 14.24 -10.53
C ARG A 62 -3.15 15.38 -11.34
N ASN A 63 -4.21 15.11 -12.10
CA ASN A 63 -4.92 16.03 -12.98
C ASN A 63 -6.19 16.60 -12.33
N GLY A 64 -6.44 16.30 -11.05
CA GLY A 64 -7.62 16.74 -10.32
C GLY A 64 -8.87 15.90 -10.57
N LYS A 65 -8.76 14.72 -11.20
CA LYS A 65 -9.90 13.81 -11.37
C LYS A 65 -10.20 13.11 -10.05
N LEU A 66 -11.47 13.13 -9.65
CA LEU A 66 -11.93 12.49 -8.42
C LEU A 66 -11.82 10.97 -8.54
N MET A 67 -11.01 10.34 -7.68
CA MET A 67 -10.80 8.90 -7.64
C MET A 67 -11.61 8.22 -6.54
N VAL A 68 -11.63 8.83 -5.35
CA VAL A 68 -12.33 8.28 -4.18
C VAL A 68 -13.07 9.40 -3.46
N TYR A 69 -14.34 9.16 -3.14
CA TYR A 69 -15.21 10.11 -2.44
C TYR A 69 -16.09 9.42 -1.42
N ASN A 70 -16.90 10.20 -0.72
CA ASN A 70 -17.81 9.68 0.29
C ASN A 70 -19.25 9.78 -0.21
N GLN A 71 -19.98 8.67 -0.10
CA GLN A 71 -21.42 8.65 -0.30
C GLN A 71 -22.12 8.60 1.07
N PRO A 72 -23.18 9.39 1.29
CA PRO A 72 -23.99 9.28 2.50
C PRO A 72 -24.52 7.85 2.68
N SER A 73 -24.53 7.40 3.91
CA SER A 73 -25.08 6.10 4.33
C SER A 73 -25.67 6.25 5.71
N TYR A 74 -26.55 5.34 6.11
CA TYR A 74 -27.22 5.40 7.38
C TYR A 74 -27.09 4.07 8.10
N ASP A 75 -26.65 4.14 9.36
CA ASP A 75 -26.66 2.99 10.25
C ASP A 75 -27.90 3.06 11.13
N LEU A 76 -28.55 1.92 11.31
CA LEU A 76 -29.70 1.78 12.21
C LEU A 76 -29.21 1.28 13.56
N MET A 77 -29.44 2.10 14.58
CA MET A 77 -29.09 1.83 15.97
C MET A 77 -30.32 1.43 16.75
N VAL A 78 -30.15 0.61 17.80
CA VAL A 78 -31.23 0.21 18.69
C VAL A 78 -30.85 0.43 20.15
N VAL A 79 -31.80 0.95 20.97
CA VAL A 79 -31.73 0.98 22.44
C VAL A 79 -32.71 -0.05 22.98
N MET A 80 -32.16 -1.15 23.48
CA MET A 80 -32.95 -2.35 23.84
C MET A 80 -34.03 -2.07 24.89
N LYS A 81 -33.75 -1.20 25.89
CA LYS A 81 -34.71 -0.83 26.95
C LYS A 81 -35.93 -0.09 26.39
N GLU A 82 -35.80 0.69 25.35
CA GLU A 82 -36.89 1.48 24.77
C GLU A 82 -37.82 0.66 23.88
N GLN A 83 -37.41 -0.57 23.55
CA GLN A 83 -38.08 -1.52 22.68
C GLN A 83 -39.06 -2.45 23.40
N GLU A 84 -38.94 -2.62 24.69
CA GLU A 84 -39.67 -3.64 25.44
C GLU A 84 -41.20 -3.51 25.26
N GLY A 85 -41.80 -4.48 24.56
CA GLY A 85 -43.25 -4.65 24.43
C GLY A 85 -43.98 -3.69 23.46
N ARG A 86 -43.27 -2.95 22.61
CA ARG A 86 -43.84 -1.87 21.77
C ARG A 86 -43.59 -2.00 20.27
N LEU A 87 -42.89 -3.04 19.77
CA LEU A 87 -42.51 -3.16 18.38
C LEU A 87 -43.45 -4.08 17.60
N ASP A 88 -44.04 -3.57 16.53
CA ASP A 88 -44.58 -4.41 15.47
C ASP A 88 -43.43 -4.93 14.59
N THR A 89 -42.97 -6.14 14.93
CA THR A 89 -41.83 -6.78 14.30
C THR A 89 -42.08 -7.05 12.81
N LEU A 90 -43.36 -7.34 12.41
CA LEU A 90 -43.65 -7.63 11.01
C LEU A 90 -43.60 -6.36 10.14
N ASP A 91 -44.22 -5.25 10.60
CA ASP A 91 -44.18 -3.98 9.90
C ASP A 91 -42.73 -3.44 9.84
N PHE A 92 -41.96 -3.62 10.92
CA PHE A 92 -40.54 -3.27 10.96
C PHE A 92 -39.72 -4.05 9.91
N CYS A 93 -39.86 -5.39 9.89
CA CYS A 93 -39.15 -6.26 8.94
C CYS A 93 -39.51 -5.93 7.48
N ASN A 94 -40.78 -5.71 7.20
CA ASN A 94 -41.25 -5.33 5.87
C ASN A 94 -40.69 -3.95 5.43
N SER A 95 -40.58 -3.01 6.37
CA SER A 95 -40.05 -1.67 6.08
C SER A 95 -38.54 -1.67 5.74
N LEU A 96 -37.81 -2.67 6.21
CA LEU A 96 -36.35 -2.83 5.96
C LEU A 96 -36.05 -3.95 4.95
N GLY A 97 -37.05 -4.67 4.45
CA GLY A 97 -36.85 -5.79 3.52
C GLY A 97 -36.07 -6.96 4.13
N ILE A 98 -36.22 -7.21 5.45
CA ILE A 98 -35.57 -8.32 6.17
C ILE A 98 -36.58 -9.35 6.65
N THR A 99 -36.14 -10.59 6.82
CA THR A 99 -37.00 -11.64 7.39
C THR A 99 -37.07 -11.53 8.92
N LYS A 100 -38.11 -12.11 9.52
CA LYS A 100 -38.26 -12.14 10.97
C LYS A 100 -37.11 -12.89 11.66
N GLU A 101 -36.68 -14.00 11.05
CA GLU A 101 -35.54 -14.79 11.56
C GLU A 101 -34.23 -13.98 11.54
N ALA A 102 -34.02 -13.16 10.50
CA ALA A 102 -32.87 -12.27 10.42
C ALA A 102 -32.91 -11.18 11.47
N PHE A 103 -34.10 -10.65 11.77
CA PHE A 103 -34.32 -9.71 12.87
C PHE A 103 -34.00 -10.34 14.23
N GLU A 104 -34.59 -11.48 14.54
CA GLU A 104 -34.41 -12.20 15.82
C GLU A 104 -32.93 -12.54 16.04
N LYS A 105 -32.29 -13.10 15.04
CA LYS A 105 -30.84 -13.40 15.08
C LYS A 105 -29.99 -12.16 15.38
N ARG A 106 -30.28 -11.03 14.75
CA ARG A 106 -29.53 -9.77 15.03
C ARG A 106 -29.75 -9.28 16.45
N MET A 107 -30.98 -9.37 16.95
CA MET A 107 -31.30 -8.99 18.34
C MET A 107 -30.61 -9.90 19.34
N GLU A 108 -30.43 -11.18 19.04
CA GLU A 108 -29.66 -12.12 19.85
C GLU A 108 -28.15 -11.81 19.78
N ASP A 109 -27.61 -11.61 18.58
CA ASP A 109 -26.20 -11.27 18.39
C ASP A 109 -25.82 -9.98 19.13
N ILE A 110 -26.70 -8.97 19.17
CA ILE A 110 -26.49 -7.74 19.93
C ILE A 110 -26.42 -8.01 21.44
N LYS A 111 -27.26 -8.91 21.99
CA LYS A 111 -27.30 -9.24 23.40
C LYS A 111 -26.17 -10.16 23.86
N ASP A 112 -25.57 -10.89 22.93
CA ASP A 112 -24.48 -11.83 23.19
C ASP A 112 -23.18 -11.08 23.47
N ARG A 113 -22.77 -11.08 24.75
CA ARG A 113 -21.53 -10.42 25.20
C ARG A 113 -20.27 -11.03 24.62
N SER A 114 -20.31 -12.26 24.10
CA SER A 114 -19.16 -12.85 23.40
C SER A 114 -18.94 -12.21 22.01
N LYS A 115 -20.01 -11.72 21.38
CA LYS A 115 -20.00 -11.02 20.10
C LYS A 115 -19.99 -9.49 20.24
N ASN A 116 -20.55 -9.00 21.34
CA ASN A 116 -20.67 -7.58 21.66
C ASN A 116 -20.27 -7.31 23.12
N PRO A 117 -18.95 -7.26 23.42
CA PRO A 117 -18.47 -7.05 24.79
C PRO A 117 -18.98 -5.75 25.44
N GLY A 118 -19.22 -4.71 24.60
CA GLY A 118 -19.76 -3.41 25.02
C GLY A 118 -21.29 -3.36 25.17
N TYR A 119 -21.99 -4.49 25.13
CA TYR A 119 -23.44 -4.51 25.23
C TYR A 119 -23.97 -3.86 26.49
N SER A 120 -24.85 -2.89 26.31
CA SER A 120 -25.68 -2.29 27.35
C SER A 120 -27.10 -2.12 26.81
N ARG A 121 -28.10 -2.47 27.63
CA ARG A 121 -29.50 -2.26 27.23
C ARG A 121 -29.93 -0.79 27.22
N TYR A 122 -29.11 0.10 27.75
CA TYR A 122 -29.39 1.54 27.90
C TYR A 122 -28.67 2.39 26.82
N THR A 123 -27.69 1.83 26.12
CA THR A 123 -26.92 2.54 25.08
C THR A 123 -27.35 2.10 23.69
N GLN A 124 -27.09 2.97 22.70
CA GLN A 124 -27.33 2.65 21.31
C GLN A 124 -26.42 1.50 20.87
N GLN A 125 -26.99 0.46 20.31
CA GLN A 125 -26.33 -0.71 19.75
C GLN A 125 -26.55 -0.74 18.24
N LEU A 126 -25.57 -1.19 17.49
CA LEU A 126 -25.66 -1.28 16.04
C LEU A 126 -26.59 -2.43 15.62
N PHE A 127 -27.73 -2.11 15.00
CA PHE A 127 -28.66 -3.11 14.48
C PHE A 127 -28.39 -3.46 13.02
N MET A 128 -28.21 -2.46 12.16
CA MET A 128 -27.94 -2.65 10.73
C MET A 128 -27.07 -1.53 10.21
N THR A 129 -26.05 -1.89 9.40
CA THR A 129 -25.16 -0.92 8.74
C THR A 129 -25.61 -0.61 7.33
N GLN A 130 -25.24 0.57 6.84
CA GLN A 130 -25.24 0.93 5.43
C GLN A 130 -26.61 0.77 4.75
N LEU A 131 -27.63 1.42 5.30
CA LEU A 131 -28.88 1.67 4.58
C LEU A 131 -28.60 2.64 3.44
N SER A 132 -29.12 2.32 2.24
CA SER A 132 -29.08 3.25 1.12
C SER A 132 -30.01 4.46 1.37
N ASP A 133 -29.78 5.58 0.67
CA ASP A 133 -30.68 6.73 0.74
C ASP A 133 -32.14 6.35 0.48
N LYS A 134 -32.37 5.41 -0.45
CA LYS A 134 -33.71 4.91 -0.79
C LYS A 134 -34.33 4.13 0.37
N ASP A 135 -33.59 3.15 0.92
CA ASP A 135 -34.10 2.34 2.03
C ASP A 135 -34.32 3.19 3.29
N PHE A 136 -33.41 4.15 3.51
CA PHE A 136 -33.54 5.10 4.62
C PHE A 136 -34.78 5.98 4.46
N SER A 137 -35.04 6.54 3.29
CA SER A 137 -36.22 7.41 3.06
C SER A 137 -37.52 6.68 3.35
N VAL A 138 -37.64 5.41 2.88
CA VAL A 138 -38.81 4.56 3.14
C VAL A 138 -38.95 4.25 4.65
N PHE A 139 -37.85 3.95 5.31
CA PHE A 139 -37.84 3.62 6.73
C PHE A 139 -38.12 4.87 7.58
N GLN A 140 -37.60 6.04 7.22
CA GLN A 140 -37.75 7.30 7.94
C GLN A 140 -39.22 7.72 8.06
N GLU A 141 -40.02 7.51 7.02
CA GLU A 141 -41.46 7.82 7.05
C GLU A 141 -42.20 7.05 8.13
N LYS A 142 -41.72 5.85 8.47
CA LYS A 142 -42.33 4.96 9.48
C LYS A 142 -41.59 4.92 10.80
N MET A 143 -40.46 5.58 10.95
CA MET A 143 -39.58 5.51 12.11
C MET A 143 -40.28 5.84 13.44
N PHE A 144 -41.29 6.75 13.40
CA PHE A 144 -42.09 7.10 14.56
C PHE A 144 -42.88 5.90 15.15
N ARG A 145 -43.10 4.84 14.38
CA ARG A 145 -43.79 3.59 14.80
C ARG A 145 -42.83 2.60 15.46
N PHE A 146 -41.54 2.84 15.39
CA PHE A 146 -40.51 1.93 15.85
C PHE A 146 -39.67 2.56 16.98
N PRO A 147 -40.26 2.70 18.20
CA PRO A 147 -39.58 3.31 19.34
C PRO A 147 -38.31 2.51 19.69
N GLY A 148 -37.26 3.22 20.10
CA GLY A 148 -35.97 2.65 20.44
C GLY A 148 -35.03 2.40 19.25
N PHE A 149 -35.48 2.64 18.01
CA PHE A 149 -34.59 2.67 16.85
C PHE A 149 -34.22 4.10 16.49
N TYR A 150 -32.92 4.29 16.14
CA TYR A 150 -32.34 5.57 15.81
C TYR A 150 -31.49 5.43 14.55
N VAL A 151 -31.44 6.47 13.76
CA VAL A 151 -30.57 6.50 12.58
C VAL A 151 -29.35 7.35 12.86
N GLN A 152 -28.18 6.80 12.57
CA GLN A 152 -26.91 7.48 12.63
C GLN A 152 -26.36 7.67 11.23
N LYS A 153 -26.16 8.95 10.82
CA LYS A 153 -25.58 9.26 9.54
C LYS A 153 -24.11 8.87 9.54
N ARG A 154 -23.71 8.15 8.48
CA ARG A 154 -22.34 7.78 8.19
C ARG A 154 -21.98 8.09 6.75
N SER A 155 -20.75 7.87 6.37
CA SER A 155 -20.30 7.89 4.99
C SER A 155 -19.64 6.57 4.62
N VAL A 156 -19.93 6.10 3.40
CA VAL A 156 -19.28 4.93 2.80
C VAL A 156 -18.33 5.42 1.72
N ARG A 157 -17.17 4.78 1.61
CA ARG A 157 -16.21 5.06 0.54
C ARG A 157 -16.74 4.57 -0.79
N GLU A 158 -16.61 5.42 -1.80
CA GLU A 158 -16.92 5.09 -3.19
C GLU A 158 -15.72 5.37 -4.09
N TYR A 159 -15.50 4.48 -5.05
CA TYR A 159 -14.39 4.55 -6.00
C TYR A 159 -14.95 4.83 -7.39
N THR A 160 -14.48 5.93 -7.99
CA THR A 160 -14.98 6.35 -9.32
C THR A 160 -14.57 5.36 -10.41
N TYR A 161 -13.36 4.80 -10.30
CA TYR A 161 -12.77 3.95 -11.34
C TYR A 161 -12.52 2.53 -10.84
N PRO A 162 -12.59 1.51 -11.72
CA PRO A 162 -12.27 0.12 -11.40
C PRO A 162 -10.76 -0.17 -11.34
N TYR A 163 -9.93 0.85 -11.22
CA TYR A 163 -8.47 0.80 -11.34
C TYR A 163 -7.78 1.27 -10.06
N ALA A 164 -6.47 1.02 -10.00
CA ALA A 164 -5.57 1.46 -8.92
C ALA A 164 -5.86 0.84 -7.54
N ALA A 165 -6.50 -0.32 -7.48
CA ALA A 165 -6.90 -0.95 -6.22
C ALA A 165 -5.76 -1.11 -5.20
N HIS A 166 -4.57 -1.54 -5.65
CA HIS A 166 -3.40 -1.73 -4.78
C HIS A 166 -2.81 -0.41 -4.26
N VAL A 167 -3.02 0.68 -4.98
CA VAL A 167 -2.59 2.03 -4.59
C VAL A 167 -3.59 2.65 -3.64
N LEU A 168 -4.87 2.68 -4.03
CA LEU A 168 -5.93 3.30 -3.24
C LEU A 168 -6.16 2.53 -1.93
N GLY A 169 -6.19 1.20 -2.02
CA GLY A 169 -6.54 0.36 -0.88
C GLY A 169 -8.04 0.32 -0.63
N ASP A 170 -8.42 -0.01 0.58
CA ASP A 170 -9.81 -0.13 1.01
C ASP A 170 -9.99 0.24 2.47
N VAL A 171 -11.23 0.54 2.83
CA VAL A 171 -11.66 0.87 4.19
C VAL A 171 -12.52 -0.27 4.73
N GLY A 172 -12.25 -0.71 5.94
CA GLY A 172 -12.98 -1.77 6.60
C GLY A 172 -13.24 -1.48 8.07
N GLU A 173 -14.08 -2.29 8.70
CA GLU A 173 -14.34 -2.19 10.12
C GLU A 173 -13.07 -2.45 10.93
N VAL A 174 -12.93 -1.75 12.05
CA VAL A 174 -11.81 -1.91 12.98
C VAL A 174 -11.80 -3.31 13.60
N SER A 175 -10.62 -3.84 13.85
CA SER A 175 -10.38 -5.05 14.63
C SER A 175 -10.05 -4.70 16.08
N GLU A 176 -10.05 -5.67 16.96
CA GLU A 176 -9.62 -5.49 18.35
C GLU A 176 -8.22 -4.89 18.44
N SER A 177 -7.29 -5.36 17.61
CA SER A 177 -5.93 -4.81 17.55
C SER A 177 -5.87 -3.34 17.10
N ASP A 178 -6.74 -2.93 16.17
CA ASP A 178 -6.79 -1.52 15.74
C ASP A 178 -7.28 -0.61 16.90
N ILE A 179 -8.18 -1.11 17.74
CA ILE A 179 -8.71 -0.38 18.90
C ILE A 179 -7.65 -0.30 20.02
N GLU A 180 -6.87 -1.37 20.22
CA GLU A 180 -5.78 -1.38 21.20
C GLU A 180 -4.64 -0.44 20.82
N GLU A 181 -4.40 -0.23 19.51
CA GLU A 181 -3.34 0.64 19.00
C GLU A 181 -3.71 2.15 19.04
N ASP A 182 -4.98 2.50 18.91
CA ASP A 182 -5.42 3.91 18.86
C ASP A 182 -6.80 4.08 19.52
N ASP A 183 -6.82 4.77 20.67
CA ASP A 183 -8.02 5.11 21.46
C ASP A 183 -9.09 5.92 20.70
N TYR A 184 -8.75 6.44 19.51
CA TYR A 184 -9.71 7.10 18.64
C TYR A 184 -10.84 6.17 18.20
N TYR A 185 -10.55 4.87 18.06
CA TYR A 185 -11.48 3.89 17.50
C TYR A 185 -12.34 3.23 18.54
N GLN A 186 -13.58 2.96 18.12
CA GLN A 186 -14.55 2.20 18.88
C GLN A 186 -15.11 1.05 18.02
N PRO A 187 -15.63 -0.03 18.60
CA PRO A 187 -16.27 -1.10 17.83
C PRO A 187 -17.32 -0.55 16.86
N GLY A 188 -17.26 -1.00 15.60
CA GLY A 188 -18.11 -0.52 14.51
C GLY A 188 -17.59 0.70 13.76
N ASP A 189 -16.42 1.25 14.12
CA ASP A 189 -15.74 2.27 13.33
C ASP A 189 -15.09 1.68 12.08
N TYR A 190 -14.71 2.56 11.16
CA TYR A 190 -14.02 2.19 9.93
C TYR A 190 -12.61 2.76 9.91
N ILE A 191 -11.66 1.97 9.38
CA ILE A 191 -10.24 2.31 9.24
C ILE A 191 -9.72 1.87 7.88
N GLY A 192 -8.74 2.58 7.34
CA GLY A 192 -8.02 2.14 6.13
C GLY A 192 -7.24 0.86 6.38
N LYS A 193 -7.47 -0.16 5.56
CA LYS A 193 -6.85 -1.50 5.72
C LYS A 193 -5.65 -1.71 4.80
N LEU A 194 -5.66 -1.15 3.61
CA LEU A 194 -4.61 -1.28 2.59
C LEU A 194 -4.35 0.06 1.90
N GLY A 195 -3.28 0.12 1.12
CA GLY A 195 -2.95 1.23 0.24
C GLY A 195 -2.77 2.57 0.97
N ILE A 196 -3.07 3.67 0.27
CA ILE A 196 -3.02 5.02 0.83
C ILE A 196 -4.10 5.27 1.87
N GLU A 197 -5.24 4.57 1.79
CA GLU A 197 -6.27 4.62 2.82
C GLU A 197 -5.72 4.23 4.19
N LYS A 198 -4.78 3.25 4.24
CA LYS A 198 -4.09 2.85 5.48
C LYS A 198 -2.95 3.79 5.84
N HIS A 199 -2.12 4.17 4.87
CA HIS A 199 -0.91 4.95 5.16
C HIS A 199 -1.25 6.37 5.63
N TYR A 200 -2.25 7.01 5.00
CA TYR A 200 -2.73 8.36 5.34
C TYR A 200 -4.01 8.35 6.16
N GLU A 201 -4.22 7.30 6.98
CA GLU A 201 -5.42 7.17 7.80
C GLU A 201 -5.68 8.41 8.67
N LYS A 202 -4.64 8.94 9.33
CA LYS A 202 -4.77 10.09 10.25
C LYS A 202 -5.22 11.35 9.55
N GLU A 203 -4.70 11.59 8.34
CA GLU A 203 -5.04 12.74 7.50
C GLU A 203 -6.44 12.58 6.91
N LEU A 204 -6.77 11.38 6.46
CA LEU A 204 -8.04 11.10 5.78
C LEU A 204 -9.23 10.99 6.74
N ARG A 205 -9.06 10.44 7.94
CA ARG A 205 -10.19 10.11 8.84
C ARG A 205 -10.90 11.32 9.45
N GLY A 206 -10.19 12.45 9.59
CA GLY A 206 -10.67 13.64 10.29
C GLY A 206 -10.79 13.44 11.82
N VAL A 207 -11.54 14.31 12.48
CA VAL A 207 -11.76 14.27 13.93
C VAL A 207 -13.26 14.16 14.21
N LYS A 208 -13.65 13.17 15.04
CA LYS A 208 -15.04 12.97 15.46
C LYS A 208 -15.56 14.16 16.24
N GLY A 209 -16.82 14.53 15.99
CA GLY A 209 -17.59 15.46 16.81
C GLY A 209 -18.37 14.73 17.88
N VAL A 210 -18.81 15.48 18.89
CA VAL A 210 -19.65 14.96 19.98
C VAL A 210 -20.78 15.95 20.23
N LYS A 211 -22.02 15.47 20.12
CA LYS A 211 -23.22 16.19 20.58
C LYS A 211 -23.66 15.66 21.94
N ILE A 212 -23.92 16.56 22.87
CA ILE A 212 -24.43 16.22 24.20
C ILE A 212 -25.91 16.54 24.27
N LEU A 213 -26.73 15.50 24.26
CA LEU A 213 -28.19 15.59 24.30
C LEU A 213 -28.72 15.29 25.70
N LEU A 214 -29.69 16.09 26.15
CA LEU A 214 -30.43 15.84 27.40
C LEU A 214 -31.47 14.75 27.18
N ARG A 215 -31.58 13.83 28.16
CA ARG A 215 -32.63 12.82 28.23
C ARG A 215 -33.52 13.03 29.48
N ASP A 216 -34.81 12.79 29.34
CA ASP A 216 -35.68 12.69 30.48
C ASP A 216 -35.54 11.32 31.19
N ALA A 217 -36.20 11.17 32.33
CA ALA A 217 -36.23 9.92 33.12
C ALA A 217 -36.77 8.70 32.33
N ARG A 218 -37.39 8.91 31.17
CA ARG A 218 -37.89 7.90 30.24
C ARG A 218 -36.97 7.66 29.05
N GLY A 219 -35.79 8.31 29.03
CA GLY A 219 -34.81 8.19 27.97
C GLY A 219 -35.07 9.04 26.71
N ARG A 220 -36.13 9.87 26.71
CA ARG A 220 -36.49 10.69 25.52
C ARG A 220 -35.61 11.91 25.44
N ILE A 221 -35.12 12.22 24.22
CA ILE A 221 -34.29 13.39 23.95
C ILE A 221 -35.15 14.65 24.12
N GLN A 222 -34.71 15.56 25.01
CA GLN A 222 -35.35 16.83 25.30
C GLN A 222 -34.69 18.00 24.54
N GLY A 223 -33.49 17.80 23.98
CA GLY A 223 -32.72 18.83 23.25
C GLY A 223 -31.23 18.76 23.53
N SER A 224 -30.49 19.74 23.01
CA SER A 224 -29.05 19.85 23.26
C SER A 224 -28.79 20.39 24.67
N TYR A 225 -27.83 19.79 25.37
CA TYR A 225 -27.41 20.28 26.69
C TYR A 225 -26.80 21.68 26.57
N GLN A 226 -27.22 22.61 27.45
CA GLN A 226 -26.81 24.01 27.45
C GLN A 226 -26.85 24.69 26.06
N ASN A 227 -27.88 24.38 25.26
CA ASN A 227 -28.03 24.87 23.88
C ASN A 227 -26.82 24.58 22.97
N GLY A 228 -26.16 23.44 23.18
CA GLY A 228 -25.03 22.98 22.36
C GLY A 228 -23.68 23.66 22.66
N LYS A 229 -23.54 24.39 23.76
CA LYS A 229 -22.28 25.09 24.11
C LYS A 229 -21.09 24.13 24.33
N LEU A 230 -21.34 22.88 24.68
CA LEU A 230 -20.32 21.86 24.90
C LEU A 230 -20.22 20.88 23.71
N ASP A 231 -20.99 21.09 22.66
CA ASP A 231 -20.90 20.28 21.45
C ASP A 231 -19.57 20.54 20.74
N GLN A 232 -18.92 19.46 20.31
CA GLN A 232 -17.71 19.51 19.49
C GLN A 232 -18.10 19.17 18.04
N ARG A 233 -17.88 20.09 17.12
CA ARG A 233 -18.15 19.84 15.71
C ARG A 233 -17.11 18.88 15.11
N PRO A 234 -17.53 17.95 14.24
CA PRO A 234 -16.58 17.11 13.54
C PRO A 234 -15.71 17.94 12.60
N VAL A 235 -14.44 17.57 12.48
CA VAL A 235 -13.50 18.16 11.53
C VAL A 235 -13.28 17.19 10.40
N ALA A 236 -13.58 17.60 9.17
CA ALA A 236 -13.40 16.77 7.98
C ALA A 236 -11.93 16.37 7.80
N GLY A 237 -11.70 15.19 7.25
CA GLY A 237 -10.37 14.74 6.84
C GLY A 237 -9.83 15.57 5.68
N LYS A 238 -8.51 15.50 5.48
CA LYS A 238 -7.78 16.24 4.46
C LYS A 238 -7.84 15.52 3.12
N ASP A 239 -8.04 16.27 2.05
CA ASP A 239 -7.99 15.73 0.70
C ASP A 239 -6.55 15.42 0.28
N LEU A 240 -6.39 14.35 -0.51
CA LEU A 240 -5.11 13.94 -1.08
C LEU A 240 -5.11 14.12 -2.59
N THR A 241 -4.01 14.64 -3.14
CA THR A 241 -3.74 14.62 -4.59
C THR A 241 -2.59 13.67 -4.86
N LEU A 242 -2.85 12.67 -5.69
CA LEU A 242 -1.87 11.64 -6.04
C LEU A 242 -0.93 12.06 -7.16
N GLY A 243 0.21 11.37 -7.28
CA GLY A 243 1.05 11.37 -8.47
C GLY A 243 0.45 10.57 -9.64
N ILE A 244 -0.46 9.66 -9.35
CA ILE A 244 -1.10 8.76 -10.32
C ILE A 244 -1.86 9.55 -11.38
N ASP A 245 -1.64 9.20 -12.64
CA ASP A 245 -2.50 9.55 -13.76
C ASP A 245 -3.46 8.38 -14.01
N VAL A 246 -4.75 8.60 -13.79
CA VAL A 246 -5.76 7.54 -13.88
C VAL A 246 -5.86 6.93 -15.28
N ASN A 247 -5.59 7.72 -16.33
CA ASN A 247 -5.63 7.20 -17.71
C ASN A 247 -4.41 6.30 -17.99
N LEU A 248 -3.23 6.69 -17.48
CA LEU A 248 -2.01 5.88 -17.57
C LEU A 248 -2.15 4.59 -16.76
N GLN A 249 -2.73 4.68 -15.56
CA GLN A 249 -3.03 3.52 -14.71
C GLN A 249 -3.98 2.55 -15.41
N ALA A 250 -5.08 3.05 -15.96
CA ALA A 250 -6.06 2.24 -16.69
C ALA A 250 -5.44 1.53 -17.90
N LEU A 251 -4.58 2.23 -18.66
CA LEU A 251 -3.85 1.64 -19.77
C LEU A 251 -2.94 0.51 -19.27
N GLY A 252 -2.17 0.73 -18.22
CA GLY A 252 -1.28 -0.29 -17.66
C GLY A 252 -2.02 -1.55 -17.18
N GLU A 253 -3.17 -1.39 -16.51
CA GLU A 253 -4.02 -2.52 -16.09
C GLU A 253 -4.59 -3.27 -17.30
N ARG A 254 -5.01 -2.56 -18.35
CA ARG A 254 -5.44 -3.14 -19.62
C ARG A 254 -4.32 -3.97 -20.27
N LEU A 255 -3.10 -3.44 -20.32
CA LEU A 255 -1.94 -4.12 -20.94
C LEU A 255 -1.52 -5.38 -20.17
N LEU A 256 -1.66 -5.42 -18.85
CA LEU A 256 -1.35 -6.59 -18.02
C LEU A 256 -2.54 -7.57 -17.86
N GLN A 257 -3.68 -7.31 -18.48
CA GLN A 257 -4.82 -8.22 -18.40
C GLN A 257 -4.44 -9.63 -18.86
N GLY A 258 -4.73 -10.65 -18.01
CA GLY A 258 -4.40 -12.07 -18.26
C GLY A 258 -2.92 -12.41 -18.16
N LYS A 259 -2.14 -11.57 -17.48
CA LYS A 259 -0.71 -11.76 -17.19
C LYS A 259 -0.46 -11.53 -15.71
N ILE A 260 0.56 -12.18 -15.15
CA ILE A 260 1.05 -11.90 -13.81
C ILE A 260 2.26 -10.97 -13.97
N GLY A 261 2.25 -9.87 -13.21
CA GLY A 261 3.36 -8.93 -13.31
C GLY A 261 3.08 -7.58 -12.69
N SER A 262 3.92 -6.62 -13.01
CA SER A 262 3.87 -5.26 -12.47
C SER A 262 4.36 -4.23 -13.49
N ILE A 263 3.79 -3.03 -13.42
CA ILE A 263 4.30 -1.82 -14.06
C ILE A 263 4.44 -0.74 -12.98
N VAL A 264 5.60 -0.11 -12.91
CA VAL A 264 5.84 1.06 -12.07
C VAL A 264 6.38 2.18 -12.96
N ALA A 265 5.67 3.30 -13.01
CA ALA A 265 6.10 4.50 -13.71
C ALA A 265 6.32 5.64 -12.71
N ILE A 266 7.45 6.33 -12.81
CA ILE A 266 7.89 7.40 -11.90
C ILE A 266 8.18 8.66 -12.71
N ASP A 267 7.84 9.82 -12.18
CA ASP A 267 8.35 11.10 -12.66
C ASP A 267 9.76 11.33 -12.06
N PRO A 268 10.83 11.28 -12.86
CA PRO A 268 12.18 11.40 -12.29
C PRO A 268 12.44 12.77 -11.64
N ARG A 269 11.67 13.79 -11.99
CA ARG A 269 11.87 15.18 -11.55
C ARG A 269 11.53 15.41 -10.07
N ASP A 270 10.56 14.64 -9.56
CA ASP A 270 10.07 14.78 -8.17
C ASP A 270 9.90 13.44 -7.44
N GLY A 271 10.02 12.29 -8.11
CA GLY A 271 9.82 10.97 -7.52
C GLY A 271 8.36 10.53 -7.43
N SER A 272 7.40 11.34 -7.88
CA SER A 272 5.99 10.96 -7.85
C SER A 272 5.70 9.76 -8.74
N VAL A 273 4.94 8.80 -8.24
CA VAL A 273 4.51 7.60 -8.98
C VAL A 273 3.36 7.97 -9.91
N LEU A 274 3.58 7.81 -11.22
CA LEU A 274 2.64 8.13 -12.30
C LEU A 274 1.62 7.01 -12.53
N ALA A 275 2.07 5.77 -12.39
CA ALA A 275 1.24 4.56 -12.42
C ALA A 275 1.92 3.45 -11.62
N MET A 276 1.12 2.67 -10.93
CA MET A 276 1.57 1.47 -10.21
C MET A 276 0.55 0.36 -10.40
N VAL A 277 0.89 -0.56 -11.28
CA VAL A 277 0.03 -1.68 -11.67
C VAL A 277 0.58 -2.98 -11.10
N SER A 278 -0.26 -3.72 -10.43
CA SER A 278 0.01 -5.09 -9.99
C SER A 278 -1.06 -6.01 -10.58
N SER A 279 -0.64 -7.04 -11.28
CA SER A 279 -1.55 -7.99 -11.93
C SER A 279 -1.29 -9.42 -11.42
N PRO A 280 -2.36 -10.22 -11.18
CA PRO A 280 -3.78 -9.88 -11.29
C PRO A 280 -4.20 -8.77 -10.35
N SER A 281 -5.09 -7.88 -10.84
CA SER A 281 -5.71 -6.81 -10.07
C SER A 281 -7.14 -7.18 -9.68
N TYR A 282 -7.79 -6.30 -8.95
CA TYR A 282 -9.20 -6.39 -8.58
C TYR A 282 -9.86 -5.02 -8.69
N ASP A 283 -11.18 -5.02 -8.78
CA ASP A 283 -11.97 -3.78 -8.80
C ASP A 283 -12.21 -3.28 -7.37
N PRO A 284 -11.66 -2.10 -6.98
CA PRO A 284 -11.79 -1.58 -5.62
C PRO A 284 -13.26 -1.31 -5.23
N ARG A 285 -14.13 -1.03 -6.20
CA ARG A 285 -15.57 -0.81 -5.99
C ARG A 285 -16.29 -2.02 -5.40
N LYS A 286 -15.70 -3.22 -5.52
CA LYS A 286 -16.23 -4.47 -4.96
C LYS A 286 -15.81 -4.71 -3.51
N LEU A 287 -14.85 -3.92 -3.00
CA LEU A 287 -14.40 -3.98 -1.61
C LEU A 287 -15.02 -2.91 -0.72
N VAL A 288 -16.23 -2.47 -1.05
CA VAL A 288 -17.00 -1.52 -0.26
C VAL A 288 -18.29 -2.15 0.27
N GLY A 289 -18.80 -1.58 1.34
CA GLY A 289 -20.12 -1.93 1.85
C GLY A 289 -20.24 -3.35 2.39
N LYS A 290 -21.47 -3.84 2.43
CA LYS A 290 -21.85 -5.15 3.00
C LYS A 290 -21.14 -6.35 2.35
N ASN A 291 -20.76 -6.21 1.08
CA ASN A 291 -20.13 -7.29 0.31
C ASN A 291 -18.61 -7.38 0.52
N ARG A 292 -17.99 -6.40 1.18
CA ARG A 292 -16.54 -6.32 1.38
C ARG A 292 -15.95 -7.60 1.96
N GLY A 293 -16.51 -8.10 3.06
CA GLY A 293 -15.99 -9.29 3.73
C GLY A 293 -16.03 -10.56 2.86
N LYS A 294 -17.11 -10.75 2.10
CA LYS A 294 -17.25 -11.87 1.15
C LYS A 294 -16.24 -11.76 0.02
N MET A 295 -16.11 -10.57 -0.56
CA MET A 295 -15.18 -10.33 -1.67
C MET A 295 -13.72 -10.44 -1.21
N HIS A 296 -13.35 -9.87 -0.06
CA HIS A 296 -12.01 -9.98 0.51
C HIS A 296 -11.62 -11.45 0.75
N ARG A 297 -12.52 -12.27 1.31
CA ARG A 297 -12.30 -13.72 1.50
C ARG A 297 -12.08 -14.44 0.17
N TRP A 298 -12.88 -14.13 -0.84
CA TRP A 298 -12.71 -14.70 -2.19
C TRP A 298 -11.36 -14.31 -2.81
N LEU A 299 -10.94 -13.03 -2.70
CA LEU A 299 -9.66 -12.56 -3.20
C LEU A 299 -8.47 -13.16 -2.44
N SER A 300 -8.58 -13.34 -1.12
CA SER A 300 -7.51 -13.90 -0.28
C SER A 300 -7.28 -15.40 -0.54
N GLN A 301 -8.34 -16.14 -0.90
CA GLN A 301 -8.28 -17.55 -1.24
C GLN A 301 -7.86 -17.80 -2.69
N ASN A 302 -7.80 -16.77 -3.52
CA ASN A 302 -7.45 -16.90 -4.93
C ASN A 302 -5.96 -17.27 -5.07
N PRO A 303 -5.63 -18.40 -5.75
CA PRO A 303 -4.25 -18.87 -5.91
C PRO A 303 -3.36 -17.90 -6.66
N TRP A 304 -3.91 -17.02 -7.48
CA TRP A 304 -3.18 -15.98 -8.21
C TRP A 304 -2.83 -14.75 -7.38
N LYS A 305 -3.24 -14.73 -6.10
CA LYS A 305 -2.94 -13.69 -5.10
C LYS A 305 -3.21 -12.26 -5.60
N PRO A 306 -4.45 -11.93 -5.99
CA PRO A 306 -4.77 -10.60 -6.51
C PRO A 306 -4.60 -9.47 -5.47
N LEU A 307 -4.63 -9.76 -4.16
CA LEU A 307 -4.36 -8.76 -3.11
C LEU A 307 -2.88 -8.40 -2.97
N LEU A 308 -1.97 -9.19 -3.55
CA LEU A 308 -0.53 -8.93 -3.47
C LEU A 308 -0.15 -7.75 -4.38
N ASN A 309 0.34 -6.66 -3.79
CA ASN A 309 0.94 -5.57 -4.55
C ASN A 309 2.35 -5.97 -5.03
N ARG A 310 2.42 -6.56 -6.23
CA ARG A 310 3.69 -7.04 -6.80
C ARG A 310 4.68 -5.92 -7.04
N SER A 311 4.23 -4.69 -7.22
CA SER A 311 5.08 -3.54 -7.49
C SER A 311 6.09 -3.28 -6.37
N ILE A 312 5.68 -3.49 -5.12
CA ILE A 312 6.48 -3.20 -3.92
C ILE A 312 6.78 -4.43 -3.06
N MET A 313 6.01 -5.52 -3.27
CA MET A 313 6.14 -6.76 -2.47
C MET A 313 6.74 -7.92 -3.26
N GLY A 314 6.62 -7.94 -4.58
CA GLY A 314 7.25 -8.93 -5.44
C GLY A 314 8.78 -8.77 -5.40
N GLN A 315 9.50 -9.85 -5.18
CA GLN A 315 10.96 -9.88 -5.16
C GLN A 315 11.44 -10.81 -6.26
N TYR A 316 12.08 -10.26 -7.26
CA TYR A 316 12.42 -10.94 -8.49
C TYR A 316 13.88 -10.71 -8.88
N PRO A 317 14.53 -11.66 -9.57
CA PRO A 317 15.78 -11.36 -10.22
C PRO A 317 15.59 -10.25 -11.26
N PRO A 318 16.39 -9.16 -11.21
CA PRO A 318 16.22 -8.04 -12.14
C PRO A 318 16.70 -8.38 -13.56
N GLY A 319 17.42 -9.47 -13.75
CA GLY A 319 18.05 -9.83 -15.00
C GLY A 319 18.95 -8.72 -15.54
N SER A 320 19.04 -8.63 -16.85
CA SER A 320 19.97 -7.71 -17.53
C SER A 320 19.69 -6.20 -17.32
N THR A 321 18.59 -5.80 -16.67
CA THR A 321 18.41 -4.40 -16.26
C THR A 321 19.45 -4.01 -15.21
N PHE A 322 19.89 -4.96 -14.40
CA PHE A 322 20.92 -4.79 -13.37
C PHE A 322 22.32 -4.47 -13.95
N LYS A 323 22.59 -4.81 -15.22
CA LYS A 323 23.85 -4.49 -15.89
C LYS A 323 24.16 -2.99 -15.93
N THR A 324 23.15 -2.14 -15.91
CA THR A 324 23.34 -0.68 -15.85
C THR A 324 23.99 -0.25 -14.53
N SER A 325 23.60 -0.82 -13.41
CA SER A 325 24.24 -0.56 -12.12
C SER A 325 25.68 -1.12 -12.05
N GLN A 326 25.91 -2.24 -12.71
CA GLN A 326 27.27 -2.83 -12.84
C GLN A 326 28.17 -1.90 -13.64
N ALA A 327 27.71 -1.40 -14.81
CA ALA A 327 28.47 -0.46 -15.62
C ALA A 327 28.85 0.81 -14.84
N LEU A 328 27.89 1.37 -14.10
CA LEU A 328 28.13 2.54 -13.23
C LEU A 328 29.22 2.27 -12.19
N THR A 329 29.17 1.11 -11.56
CA THR A 329 30.14 0.68 -10.55
C THR A 329 31.53 0.47 -11.16
N TYR A 330 31.62 -0.31 -12.24
CA TYR A 330 32.92 -0.62 -12.88
C TYR A 330 33.61 0.61 -13.45
N LEU A 331 32.86 1.53 -14.10
CA LEU A 331 33.40 2.79 -14.59
C LEU A 331 33.89 3.68 -13.44
N THR A 332 33.12 3.81 -12.38
CA THR A 332 33.46 4.70 -11.27
C THR A 332 34.67 4.18 -10.51
N GLU A 333 34.75 2.86 -10.33
CA GLU A 333 35.89 2.19 -9.72
C GLU A 333 37.12 2.09 -10.66
N GLY A 334 37.02 2.52 -11.92
CA GLY A 334 38.11 2.42 -12.88
C GLY A 334 38.51 0.98 -13.23
N ILE A 335 37.62 0.01 -13.01
CA ILE A 335 37.80 -1.38 -13.45
C ILE A 335 37.74 -1.47 -14.96
N ILE A 336 36.91 -0.64 -15.58
CA ILE A 336 36.80 -0.45 -17.01
C ILE A 336 36.89 1.03 -17.37
N THR A 337 37.28 1.29 -18.59
CA THR A 337 37.12 2.59 -19.28
C THR A 337 36.01 2.46 -20.32
N PRO A 338 35.49 3.56 -20.89
CA PRO A 338 34.50 3.46 -21.96
C PRO A 338 34.97 2.68 -23.19
N GLY A 339 36.28 2.69 -23.47
CA GLY A 339 36.93 1.96 -24.57
C GLY A 339 37.34 0.54 -24.22
N THR A 340 37.23 0.11 -22.97
CA THR A 340 37.59 -1.27 -22.58
C THR A 340 36.68 -2.25 -23.32
N ALA A 341 37.28 -3.14 -24.09
CA ALA A 341 36.59 -4.19 -24.83
C ALA A 341 36.93 -5.57 -24.27
N PHE A 342 35.93 -6.42 -24.12
CA PHE A 342 36.11 -7.81 -23.72
C PHE A 342 35.66 -8.78 -24.82
N PRO A 343 36.31 -9.95 -24.92
CA PRO A 343 35.88 -11.00 -25.84
C PRO A 343 34.55 -11.61 -25.33
N CYS A 344 33.67 -11.96 -26.27
CA CYS A 344 32.43 -12.68 -25.99
C CYS A 344 32.14 -13.66 -27.14
N ASN A 345 32.67 -14.85 -27.07
CA ASN A 345 32.39 -15.94 -27.99
C ASN A 345 31.19 -16.75 -27.47
N HIS A 346 29.97 -16.26 -27.75
CA HIS A 346 28.70 -16.77 -27.25
C HIS A 346 28.59 -16.84 -25.71
N GLY A 347 29.42 -16.08 -24.98
CA GLY A 347 29.35 -16.01 -23.52
C GLY A 347 30.67 -15.72 -22.83
N PHE A 348 30.63 -15.80 -21.52
CA PHE A 348 31.81 -15.81 -20.65
C PHE A 348 32.24 -17.24 -20.43
N SER A 349 33.47 -17.57 -20.76
CA SER A 349 34.06 -18.91 -20.53
C SER A 349 35.41 -18.74 -19.88
N TYR A 350 35.56 -19.24 -18.65
CA TYR A 350 36.80 -19.16 -17.91
C TYR A 350 36.87 -20.25 -16.83
N LYS A 351 37.99 -20.99 -16.78
CA LYS A 351 38.25 -22.07 -15.79
C LYS A 351 37.09 -23.07 -15.64
N GLY A 352 36.52 -23.52 -16.76
CA GLY A 352 35.44 -24.51 -16.77
C GLY A 352 34.03 -23.95 -16.49
N LEU A 353 33.90 -22.67 -16.13
CA LEU A 353 32.62 -22.00 -15.98
C LEU A 353 32.19 -21.35 -17.29
N HIS A 354 30.93 -21.57 -17.69
CA HIS A 354 30.34 -20.95 -18.85
C HIS A 354 29.05 -20.22 -18.49
N VAL A 355 28.92 -18.95 -18.91
CA VAL A 355 27.69 -18.17 -18.85
C VAL A 355 27.33 -17.76 -20.27
N GLY A 356 26.28 -18.35 -20.85
CA GLY A 356 25.89 -18.15 -22.23
C GLY A 356 25.49 -16.71 -22.56
N CYS A 357 25.68 -16.31 -23.83
CA CYS A 357 25.25 -15.03 -24.38
C CYS A 357 24.69 -15.24 -25.80
N HIS A 358 23.82 -14.36 -26.24
CA HIS A 358 23.35 -14.35 -27.63
C HIS A 358 24.40 -13.78 -28.58
N GLY A 359 24.22 -14.00 -29.89
CA GLY A 359 25.15 -13.58 -30.92
C GLY A 359 25.23 -12.04 -31.07
N HIS A 360 26.46 -11.52 -31.09
CA HIS A 360 26.79 -10.12 -31.38
C HIS A 360 28.30 -10.03 -31.74
N PRO A 361 28.79 -8.92 -32.32
CA PRO A 361 30.21 -8.76 -32.61
C PRO A 361 31.11 -8.87 -31.38
N SER A 362 32.32 -9.41 -31.55
CA SER A 362 33.32 -9.62 -30.50
C SER A 362 34.72 -9.20 -31.05
N PRO A 363 35.56 -8.51 -30.25
CA PRO A 363 35.32 -8.02 -28.89
C PRO A 363 34.30 -6.88 -28.86
N ILE A 364 33.71 -6.63 -27.66
CA ILE A 364 32.65 -5.65 -27.49
C ILE A 364 33.01 -4.63 -26.42
N ALA A 365 32.75 -3.34 -26.67
CA ALA A 365 32.96 -2.24 -25.74
C ALA A 365 31.65 -1.87 -24.98
N LEU A 366 31.76 -1.02 -23.96
CA LEU A 366 30.69 -0.78 -22.96
C LEU A 366 29.35 -0.36 -23.58
N VAL A 367 29.33 0.64 -24.47
CA VAL A 367 28.09 1.18 -25.06
C VAL A 367 27.33 0.09 -25.82
N ASP A 368 28.06 -0.68 -26.63
CA ASP A 368 27.49 -1.78 -27.42
C ASP A 368 27.15 -2.98 -26.52
N ALA A 369 27.93 -3.24 -25.44
CA ALA A 369 27.63 -4.27 -24.46
C ALA A 369 26.31 -3.99 -23.69
N ILE A 370 26.00 -2.72 -23.40
CA ILE A 370 24.71 -2.31 -22.85
C ILE A 370 23.60 -2.47 -23.90
N SER A 371 23.86 -1.99 -25.12
CA SER A 371 22.93 -1.99 -26.24
C SER A 371 22.48 -3.39 -26.63
N THR A 372 23.41 -4.33 -26.76
CA THR A 372 23.15 -5.73 -27.09
C THR A 372 22.92 -6.61 -25.86
N SER A 373 23.07 -6.07 -24.65
CA SER A 373 22.90 -6.82 -23.39
C SER A 373 23.90 -7.98 -23.21
N CYS A 374 25.18 -7.80 -23.59
CA CYS A 374 26.22 -8.82 -23.54
C CYS A 374 26.45 -9.35 -22.14
N ASN A 375 26.27 -10.66 -21.91
CA ASN A 375 26.57 -11.30 -20.62
C ASN A 375 28.08 -11.37 -20.36
N GLY A 376 28.87 -11.74 -21.37
CA GLY A 376 30.32 -11.88 -21.27
C GLY A 376 31.01 -10.63 -20.75
N TYR A 377 30.61 -9.45 -21.26
CA TYR A 377 31.19 -8.17 -20.84
C TYR A 377 31.04 -7.93 -19.33
N PHE A 378 29.83 -8.12 -18.82
CA PHE A 378 29.53 -7.85 -17.40
C PHE A 378 30.12 -8.91 -16.48
N CYS A 379 30.21 -10.16 -16.91
CA CYS A 379 30.92 -11.19 -16.19
C CYS A 379 32.42 -10.86 -16.06
N TRP A 380 33.08 -10.45 -17.13
CA TRP A 380 34.48 -10.01 -17.07
C TRP A 380 34.66 -8.82 -16.14
N GLY A 381 33.78 -7.83 -16.20
CA GLY A 381 33.82 -6.66 -15.29
C GLY A 381 33.78 -7.06 -13.82
N LEU A 382 32.83 -7.93 -13.42
CA LEU A 382 32.75 -8.40 -12.04
C LEU A 382 33.95 -9.24 -11.64
N TYR A 383 34.39 -10.15 -12.53
CA TYR A 383 35.56 -10.99 -12.28
C TYR A 383 36.81 -10.14 -12.00
N TYR A 384 37.08 -9.11 -12.80
CA TYR A 384 38.21 -8.21 -12.58
C TYR A 384 38.03 -7.36 -11.32
N MET A 385 36.82 -6.87 -11.04
CA MET A 385 36.55 -6.09 -9.83
C MET A 385 36.84 -6.91 -8.58
N LEU A 386 36.23 -8.08 -8.44
CA LEU A 386 36.37 -8.92 -7.26
C LEU A 386 37.77 -9.57 -7.16
N GLY A 387 38.46 -9.74 -8.30
CA GLY A 387 39.83 -10.27 -8.37
C GLY A 387 40.92 -9.23 -8.13
N SER A 388 40.62 -7.94 -8.06
CA SER A 388 41.60 -6.85 -7.91
C SER A 388 42.14 -6.75 -6.48
N LYS A 389 43.02 -7.69 -6.11
CA LYS A 389 43.66 -7.70 -4.78
C LYS A 389 44.54 -6.47 -4.55
N SER A 390 45.21 -5.97 -5.59
CA SER A 390 46.05 -4.77 -5.49
C SER A 390 45.23 -3.53 -5.07
N LYS A 391 43.97 -3.45 -5.50
CA LYS A 391 43.08 -2.32 -5.19
C LYS A 391 42.34 -2.50 -3.87
N TYR A 392 41.79 -3.70 -3.62
CA TYR A 392 40.88 -3.93 -2.49
C TYR A 392 41.46 -4.77 -1.36
N GLY A 393 42.61 -5.42 -1.60
CA GLY A 393 43.25 -6.32 -0.64
C GLY A 393 42.63 -7.71 -0.58
N SER A 394 41.30 -7.85 -0.57
CA SER A 394 40.61 -9.14 -0.56
C SER A 394 39.29 -9.10 -1.36
N VAL A 395 38.77 -10.29 -1.71
CA VAL A 395 37.48 -10.42 -2.39
C VAL A 395 36.33 -9.94 -1.50
N GLN A 396 36.41 -10.09 -0.19
CA GLN A 396 35.42 -9.62 0.79
C GLN A 396 35.34 -8.10 0.79
N LYS A 397 36.49 -7.41 0.77
CA LYS A 397 36.52 -5.94 0.69
C LYS A 397 36.01 -5.44 -0.65
N ALA A 398 36.40 -6.08 -1.75
CA ALA A 398 35.88 -5.76 -3.08
C ALA A 398 34.34 -5.91 -3.13
N MET A 399 33.81 -6.98 -2.55
CA MET A 399 32.36 -7.23 -2.46
C MET A 399 31.64 -6.18 -1.59
N THR A 400 32.27 -5.70 -0.53
CA THR A 400 31.74 -4.64 0.31
C THR A 400 31.63 -3.34 -0.48
N VAL A 401 32.66 -2.96 -1.23
CA VAL A 401 32.64 -1.79 -2.12
C VAL A 401 31.54 -1.93 -3.16
N TRP A 402 31.44 -3.08 -3.82
CA TRP A 402 30.39 -3.36 -4.80
C TRP A 402 29.00 -3.18 -4.17
N LYS A 403 28.77 -3.78 -2.98
CA LYS A 403 27.49 -3.65 -2.28
C LYS A 403 27.16 -2.19 -1.93
N ASP A 404 28.13 -1.42 -1.52
CA ASP A 404 27.93 0.00 -1.17
C ASP A 404 27.42 0.81 -2.37
N TYR A 405 27.89 0.51 -3.60
CA TYR A 405 27.31 1.10 -4.80
C TYR A 405 25.85 0.69 -4.97
N MET A 406 25.54 -0.60 -4.83
CA MET A 406 24.18 -1.12 -4.96
C MET A 406 23.24 -0.46 -3.94
N VAL A 407 23.68 -0.35 -2.69
CA VAL A 407 22.91 0.32 -1.62
C VAL A 407 22.70 1.80 -1.95
N SER A 408 23.72 2.50 -2.46
CA SER A 408 23.59 3.92 -2.85
C SER A 408 22.57 4.17 -3.97
N MET A 409 22.27 3.15 -4.79
CA MET A 409 21.26 3.17 -5.86
C MET A 409 19.86 2.75 -5.39
N GLY A 410 19.66 2.50 -4.10
CA GLY A 410 18.34 2.17 -3.54
C GLY A 410 18.06 0.67 -3.42
N PHE A 411 19.08 -0.20 -3.46
CA PHE A 411 18.88 -1.64 -3.40
C PHE A 411 19.18 -2.23 -2.02
N GLY A 412 18.48 -3.30 -1.65
CA GLY A 412 18.73 -4.06 -0.44
C GLY A 412 18.13 -3.48 0.84
N TYR A 413 17.38 -2.41 0.75
CA TYR A 413 16.57 -1.81 1.83
C TYR A 413 15.23 -1.29 1.28
N LYS A 414 14.31 -0.90 2.16
CA LYS A 414 13.05 -0.26 1.78
C LYS A 414 13.34 1.18 1.36
N LEU A 415 12.86 1.59 0.19
CA LEU A 415 13.01 2.97 -0.29
C LEU A 415 12.24 3.96 0.58
N GLY A 416 11.15 3.52 1.20
CA GLY A 416 10.29 4.34 2.04
C GLY A 416 9.09 4.93 1.29
N ILE A 417 8.56 4.20 0.31
CA ILE A 417 7.32 4.61 -0.36
C ILE A 417 6.16 4.71 0.63
N ASP A 418 5.28 5.66 0.41
CA ASP A 418 4.06 5.94 1.19
C ASP A 418 2.94 4.89 0.98
N LEU A 419 3.33 3.63 0.96
CA LEU A 419 2.44 2.47 0.88
C LEU A 419 2.89 1.38 1.87
N PRO A 420 1.96 0.69 2.53
CA PRO A 420 2.31 -0.39 3.44
C PRO A 420 2.81 -1.63 2.72
N GLY A 421 3.70 -2.38 3.37
CA GLY A 421 4.11 -3.71 2.91
C GLY A 421 5.32 -3.75 2.01
N GLU A 422 6.01 -2.63 1.76
CA GLU A 422 7.24 -2.58 0.95
C GLU A 422 8.27 -3.61 1.40
N LYS A 423 8.87 -4.34 0.43
CA LYS A 423 9.95 -5.31 0.64
C LYS A 423 11.30 -4.71 0.22
N ARG A 424 12.36 -5.10 0.94
CA ARG A 424 13.70 -4.54 0.74
C ARG A 424 14.47 -5.12 -0.46
N GLY A 425 13.97 -6.22 -1.07
CA GLY A 425 14.78 -7.01 -1.99
C GLY A 425 15.95 -7.73 -1.28
N LEU A 426 16.87 -8.28 -2.05
CA LEU A 426 18.09 -8.92 -1.56
C LEU A 426 19.29 -8.50 -2.40
N ILE A 427 20.28 -7.90 -1.75
CA ILE A 427 21.63 -7.70 -2.29
C ILE A 427 22.61 -8.43 -1.36
N PRO A 428 23.29 -9.46 -1.84
CA PRO A 428 24.22 -10.23 -1.02
C PRO A 428 25.42 -9.38 -0.59
N ASN A 429 26.06 -9.78 0.50
CA ASN A 429 27.30 -9.20 1.02
C ASN A 429 28.38 -10.27 1.21
N ALA A 430 29.57 -9.84 1.58
CA ALA A 430 30.68 -10.76 1.83
C ALA A 430 30.35 -11.81 2.90
N GLN A 431 29.71 -11.39 4.00
CA GLN A 431 29.33 -12.30 5.10
C GLN A 431 28.33 -13.39 4.64
N PHE A 432 27.40 -13.03 3.74
CA PHE A 432 26.47 -13.99 3.15
C PHE A 432 27.24 -15.12 2.43
N TYR A 433 28.23 -14.76 1.62
CA TYR A 433 29.03 -15.74 0.89
C TYR A 433 30.04 -16.46 1.76
N ASP A 434 30.64 -15.78 2.75
CA ASP A 434 31.52 -16.42 3.73
C ASP A 434 30.79 -17.54 4.51
N LYS A 435 29.52 -17.28 4.89
CA LYS A 435 28.67 -18.28 5.53
C LYS A 435 28.31 -19.43 4.58
N ALA A 436 27.90 -19.10 3.34
CA ALA A 436 27.44 -20.08 2.36
C ALA A 436 28.58 -21.02 1.88
N TYR A 437 29.78 -20.46 1.70
CA TYR A 437 30.93 -21.16 1.14
C TYR A 437 32.09 -21.33 2.12
N LYS A 438 31.86 -21.15 3.42
CA LYS A 438 32.88 -21.31 4.51
C LYS A 438 34.15 -20.50 4.24
N GLY A 439 33.99 -19.28 3.68
CA GLY A 439 35.09 -18.40 3.31
C GLY A 439 35.79 -18.72 1.99
N SER A 440 35.50 -19.86 1.37
CA SER A 440 36.11 -20.33 0.13
C SER A 440 35.30 -19.95 -1.10
N TRP A 441 35.32 -18.67 -1.47
CA TRP A 441 34.64 -18.15 -2.66
C TRP A 441 35.46 -17.06 -3.37
N ASN A 442 35.15 -16.82 -4.62
CA ASN A 442 35.80 -15.81 -5.46
C ASN A 442 34.84 -15.25 -6.49
N GLY A 443 35.31 -14.36 -7.39
CA GLY A 443 34.49 -13.75 -8.41
C GLY A 443 33.78 -14.72 -9.35
N LEU A 444 34.32 -15.91 -9.58
CA LEU A 444 33.67 -16.95 -10.40
C LEU A 444 32.50 -17.60 -9.67
N THR A 445 32.64 -17.83 -8.37
CA THR A 445 31.58 -18.43 -7.52
C THR A 445 30.28 -17.60 -7.58
N VAL A 446 30.40 -16.27 -7.65
CA VAL A 446 29.28 -15.32 -7.58
C VAL A 446 29.01 -14.62 -8.90
N ILE A 447 29.52 -15.14 -10.02
CA ILE A 447 29.53 -14.46 -11.32
C ILE A 447 28.12 -14.09 -11.82
N SER A 448 27.10 -14.86 -11.47
CA SER A 448 25.69 -14.66 -11.87
C SER A 448 25.11 -13.32 -11.42
N ILE A 449 25.61 -12.75 -10.31
CA ILE A 449 25.14 -11.44 -9.84
C ILE A 449 25.51 -10.31 -10.83
N SER A 450 26.54 -10.50 -11.66
CA SER A 450 26.93 -9.52 -12.68
C SER A 450 25.85 -9.25 -13.74
N ILE A 451 24.96 -10.23 -13.94
CA ILE A 451 23.87 -10.17 -14.92
C ILE A 451 22.49 -10.09 -14.25
N GLY A 452 22.45 -9.84 -12.93
CA GLY A 452 21.22 -9.70 -12.17
C GLY A 452 20.47 -11.02 -11.95
N GLN A 453 21.24 -12.11 -11.77
CA GLN A 453 20.76 -13.44 -11.45
C GLN A 453 21.38 -13.91 -10.11
N GLY A 454 21.21 -15.16 -9.77
CA GLY A 454 21.69 -15.71 -8.50
C GLY A 454 20.90 -15.17 -7.32
N GLU A 455 21.61 -14.66 -6.30
CA GLU A 455 21.01 -14.22 -5.05
C GLU A 455 20.39 -12.82 -5.11
N VAL A 456 20.60 -12.07 -6.21
CA VAL A 456 20.06 -10.70 -6.37
C VAL A 456 18.57 -10.76 -6.63
N ASN A 457 17.78 -10.14 -5.75
CA ASN A 457 16.34 -9.96 -5.92
C ASN A 457 15.95 -8.50 -5.66
N LEU A 458 15.19 -7.92 -6.57
CA LEU A 458 14.69 -6.55 -6.48
C LEU A 458 13.16 -6.53 -6.60
N THR A 459 12.55 -5.49 -6.06
CA THR A 459 11.15 -5.18 -6.35
C THR A 459 11.05 -4.41 -7.67
N PRO A 460 9.92 -4.48 -8.40
CA PRO A 460 9.69 -3.63 -9.57
C PRO A 460 9.85 -2.14 -9.28
N LEU A 461 9.49 -1.69 -8.08
CA LEU A 461 9.75 -0.32 -7.62
C LEU A 461 11.24 0.01 -7.58
N GLN A 462 12.08 -0.90 -7.09
CA GLN A 462 13.55 -0.69 -7.08
C GLN A 462 14.13 -0.67 -8.49
N ILE A 463 13.59 -1.46 -9.42
CA ILE A 463 13.99 -1.41 -10.84
C ILE A 463 13.61 -0.05 -11.46
N ALA A 464 12.40 0.45 -11.21
CA ALA A 464 11.98 1.78 -11.65
C ALA A 464 12.84 2.88 -11.01
N ASN A 465 13.12 2.79 -9.71
CA ASN A 465 14.00 3.76 -9.04
C ASN A 465 15.42 3.80 -9.64
N LEU A 466 15.95 2.67 -10.11
CA LEU A 466 17.21 2.65 -10.85
C LEU A 466 17.10 3.42 -12.17
N GLY A 467 16.01 3.22 -12.91
CA GLY A 467 15.74 3.94 -14.14
C GLY A 467 15.65 5.45 -13.93
N ALA A 468 14.89 5.88 -12.91
CA ALA A 468 14.78 7.29 -12.50
C ALA A 468 16.15 7.86 -12.06
N THR A 469 16.97 7.09 -11.35
CA THR A 469 18.33 7.46 -10.96
C THR A 469 19.23 7.69 -12.15
N ILE A 470 19.15 6.82 -13.17
CA ILE A 470 19.92 6.96 -14.41
C ILE A 470 19.42 8.14 -15.23
N ALA A 471 18.11 8.34 -15.31
CA ALA A 471 17.46 9.48 -15.94
C ALA A 471 17.98 10.81 -15.38
N ASN A 472 18.11 10.89 -14.06
CA ASN A 472 18.62 12.06 -13.33
C ASN A 472 20.16 12.18 -13.29
N ARG A 473 20.88 11.22 -13.87
CA ARG A 473 22.37 11.24 -13.87
C ARG A 473 22.98 11.19 -12.45
N GLY A 474 22.39 10.40 -11.54
CA GLY A 474 23.03 10.02 -10.28
C GLY A 474 22.33 10.42 -9.01
N TYR A 475 21.07 10.80 -9.06
CA TYR A 475 20.24 10.98 -7.87
C TYR A 475 18.81 10.50 -8.10
N TYR A 476 18.09 10.24 -7.01
CA TYR A 476 16.66 9.95 -7.03
C TYR A 476 15.97 10.66 -5.87
N TYR A 477 14.67 10.81 -5.99
CA TYR A 477 13.77 11.11 -4.88
C TYR A 477 13.13 9.82 -4.40
N VAL A 478 12.82 9.69 -3.12
CA VAL A 478 12.05 8.55 -2.64
C VAL A 478 10.74 8.49 -3.42
N PRO A 479 10.47 7.37 -4.12
CA PRO A 479 9.22 7.23 -4.84
C PRO A 479 8.02 7.36 -3.89
N HIS A 480 7.02 8.15 -4.28
CA HIS A 480 5.84 8.39 -3.47
C HIS A 480 4.58 8.53 -4.32
N VAL A 481 3.46 8.12 -3.76
CA VAL A 481 2.15 8.14 -4.43
C VAL A 481 1.43 9.46 -4.22
N VAL A 482 1.49 10.03 -3.01
CA VAL A 482 0.82 11.28 -2.67
C VAL A 482 1.73 12.46 -2.96
N ARG A 483 1.28 13.38 -3.82
CA ARG A 483 1.98 14.62 -4.16
C ARG A 483 1.60 15.79 -3.26
N LYS A 484 0.39 15.76 -2.72
CA LYS A 484 -0.13 16.87 -1.91
C LYS A 484 -1.14 16.37 -0.90
N VAL A 485 -0.98 16.80 0.34
CA VAL A 485 -1.98 16.73 1.41
C VAL A 485 -2.58 18.12 1.59
N GLN A 486 -3.89 18.22 1.67
CA GLN A 486 -4.58 19.51 1.82
C GLN A 486 -4.10 20.24 3.07
N GLY A 487 -3.61 21.48 2.89
CA GLY A 487 -3.16 22.33 4.00
C GLY A 487 -1.81 21.95 4.62
N GLU A 488 -1.10 20.94 4.08
CA GLU A 488 0.20 20.50 4.61
C GLU A 488 1.27 20.50 3.52
N PRO A 489 2.54 20.78 3.87
CA PRO A 489 3.67 20.54 2.98
C PRO A 489 3.90 19.03 2.84
N LEU A 490 4.43 18.61 1.68
CA LEU A 490 4.89 17.22 1.52
C LEU A 490 6.09 16.95 2.45
N ASP A 491 6.14 15.74 3.01
CA ASP A 491 7.24 15.34 3.89
C ASP A 491 8.60 15.52 3.18
N THR A 492 9.58 16.00 3.94
CA THR A 492 10.95 16.22 3.47
C THR A 492 11.63 14.94 2.98
N LEU A 493 11.19 13.78 3.45
CA LEU A 493 11.61 12.47 2.95
C LEU A 493 11.43 12.37 1.42
N TYR A 494 10.30 12.88 0.89
CA TYR A 494 9.96 12.78 -0.54
C TYR A 494 10.54 13.92 -1.38
N THR A 495 10.97 15.00 -0.77
CA THR A 495 11.51 16.17 -1.48
C THR A 495 13.03 16.23 -1.50
N ARG A 496 13.70 15.39 -0.71
CA ARG A 496 15.16 15.31 -0.62
C ARG A 496 15.75 14.45 -1.75
N ARG A 497 16.83 14.93 -2.36
CA ARG A 497 17.63 14.16 -3.33
C ARG A 497 18.54 13.18 -2.61
N HIS A 498 18.52 11.94 -3.04
CA HIS A 498 19.43 10.88 -2.62
C HIS A 498 20.48 10.66 -3.71
N TYR A 499 21.73 11.05 -3.45
CA TYR A 499 22.83 10.91 -4.40
C TYR A 499 23.47 9.54 -4.29
N THR A 500 23.82 8.97 -5.47
CA THR A 500 24.54 7.70 -5.54
C THR A 500 26.04 7.93 -5.45
N LYS A 501 26.78 6.84 -5.19
CA LYS A 501 28.26 6.86 -5.20
C LYS A 501 28.86 6.92 -6.62
N ALA A 502 28.08 6.58 -7.65
CA ALA A 502 28.56 6.53 -9.01
C ALA A 502 28.79 7.92 -9.60
N SER A 503 29.87 8.08 -10.37
CA SER A 503 30.25 9.36 -10.95
C SER A 503 29.29 9.82 -12.04
N LYS A 504 29.03 11.13 -12.14
CA LYS A 504 28.18 11.72 -13.19
C LYS A 504 28.63 11.33 -14.59
N ARG A 505 29.94 11.24 -14.80
CA ARG A 505 30.53 10.81 -16.09
C ARG A 505 30.12 9.38 -16.46
N ALA A 506 30.08 8.47 -15.50
CA ALA A 506 29.66 7.09 -15.71
C ALA A 506 28.19 7.01 -16.20
N TYR A 507 27.31 7.83 -15.63
CA TYR A 507 25.90 7.90 -16.05
C TYR A 507 25.75 8.29 -17.53
N ASN A 508 26.56 9.20 -18.04
CA ASN A 508 26.49 9.62 -19.47
C ASN A 508 26.77 8.45 -20.42
N TYR A 509 27.74 7.60 -20.10
CA TYR A 509 28.02 6.40 -20.90
C TYR A 509 26.91 5.33 -20.78
N VAL A 510 26.36 5.14 -19.61
CA VAL A 510 25.24 4.21 -19.42
C VAL A 510 24.00 4.69 -20.18
N VAL A 511 23.71 5.98 -20.15
CA VAL A 511 22.60 6.58 -20.93
C VAL A 511 22.82 6.42 -22.41
N ALA A 512 24.06 6.65 -22.89
CA ALA A 512 24.41 6.43 -24.30
C ALA A 512 24.17 4.97 -24.72
N GLY A 513 24.54 4.00 -23.87
CA GLY A 513 24.27 2.58 -24.06
C GLY A 513 22.78 2.25 -24.10
N MET A 514 21.96 2.82 -23.17
CA MET A 514 20.50 2.66 -23.14
C MET A 514 19.83 3.32 -24.36
N ARG A 515 20.36 4.47 -24.83
CA ARG A 515 19.88 5.10 -26.07
C ARG A 515 20.21 4.25 -27.29
N SER A 516 21.45 3.73 -27.36
CA SER A 516 21.87 2.80 -28.43
C SER A 516 20.99 1.54 -28.43
N SER A 517 20.63 1.01 -27.26
CA SER A 517 19.69 -0.12 -27.14
C SER A 517 18.32 0.20 -27.75
N ALA A 518 17.81 1.41 -27.55
CA ALA A 518 16.53 1.85 -28.11
C ALA A 518 16.60 2.10 -29.63
N LEU A 519 17.77 2.47 -30.16
CA LEU A 519 17.95 2.75 -31.60
C LEU A 519 18.22 1.49 -32.42
N ARG A 520 19.12 0.62 -31.96
CA ARG A 520 19.64 -0.51 -32.74
C ARG A 520 19.83 -1.81 -31.94
N GLY A 521 19.62 -1.78 -30.64
CA GLY A 521 19.83 -2.93 -29.76
C GLY A 521 18.55 -3.67 -29.36
N THR A 522 18.54 -4.23 -28.14
CA THR A 522 17.47 -5.08 -27.66
C THR A 522 16.13 -4.36 -27.43
N CYS A 523 16.13 -3.03 -27.38
CA CYS A 523 14.94 -2.18 -27.28
C CYS A 523 14.56 -1.50 -28.60
N LYS A 524 15.04 -1.99 -29.75
CA LYS A 524 14.90 -1.35 -31.09
C LYS A 524 13.45 -0.94 -31.43
N MET A 525 12.46 -1.62 -30.90
CA MET A 525 11.06 -1.23 -31.09
C MET A 525 10.75 0.20 -30.63
N LEU A 526 11.52 0.77 -29.69
CA LEU A 526 11.36 2.15 -29.22
C LEU A 526 11.81 3.20 -30.25
N SER A 527 12.58 2.81 -31.28
CA SER A 527 13.03 3.73 -32.33
C SER A 527 11.90 4.31 -33.18
N ARG A 528 10.74 3.68 -33.18
CA ARG A 528 9.54 4.13 -33.91
C ARG A 528 8.87 5.37 -33.31
N TYR A 529 9.18 5.67 -32.05
CA TYR A 529 8.63 6.83 -31.36
C TYR A 529 9.52 8.07 -31.60
N ASP A 530 8.91 9.24 -31.67
CA ASP A 530 9.58 10.52 -31.85
C ASP A 530 10.15 11.12 -30.57
N PHE A 531 9.83 10.54 -29.41
CA PHE A 531 10.48 10.89 -28.15
C PHE A 531 11.75 10.05 -27.98
N GLU A 532 12.84 10.69 -27.60
CA GLU A 532 14.16 10.05 -27.45
C GLU A 532 14.16 9.08 -26.24
N ALA A 533 13.61 7.88 -26.42
CA ALA A 533 13.60 6.87 -25.37
C ALA A 533 15.00 6.28 -25.13
N CYS A 534 15.31 6.00 -23.87
CA CYS A 534 16.43 5.20 -23.41
C CYS A 534 15.88 3.95 -22.72
N GLY A 535 16.39 2.76 -23.04
CA GLY A 535 15.82 1.53 -22.49
C GLY A 535 16.84 0.42 -22.31
N LYS A 536 16.53 -0.49 -21.40
CA LYS A 536 17.26 -1.72 -21.15
C LYS A 536 16.31 -2.87 -20.94
N THR A 537 16.44 -3.91 -21.76
CA THR A 537 15.73 -5.18 -21.54
C THR A 537 16.37 -5.98 -20.43
N GLY A 538 15.56 -6.74 -19.72
CA GLY A 538 15.95 -7.82 -18.86
C GLY A 538 15.25 -9.11 -19.26
N THR A 539 15.92 -10.22 -19.06
CA THR A 539 15.34 -11.56 -19.11
C THR A 539 15.80 -12.25 -17.84
N ALA A 540 14.86 -12.58 -16.96
CA ALA A 540 15.18 -13.26 -15.72
C ALA A 540 14.85 -14.73 -15.87
N GLN A 541 15.86 -15.58 -15.74
CA GLN A 541 15.71 -17.04 -15.85
C GLN A 541 14.82 -17.59 -14.74
N ASN A 542 13.96 -18.52 -15.10
CA ASN A 542 13.05 -19.21 -14.21
C ASN A 542 12.98 -20.70 -14.56
N ARG A 543 12.47 -21.53 -13.67
CA ARG A 543 12.30 -22.99 -13.89
C ARG A 543 11.27 -23.36 -14.97
N GLY A 544 10.60 -22.40 -15.57
CA GLY A 544 9.68 -22.57 -16.70
C GLY A 544 10.07 -21.64 -17.84
N HIS A 545 9.19 -20.70 -18.17
CA HIS A 545 9.51 -19.63 -19.10
C HIS A 545 10.15 -18.46 -18.36
N ASP A 546 11.13 -17.84 -18.99
CA ASP A 546 11.79 -16.66 -18.44
C ASP A 546 10.84 -15.49 -18.22
N HIS A 547 11.18 -14.60 -17.31
CA HIS A 547 10.40 -13.39 -17.08
C HIS A 547 10.84 -12.27 -18.00
N SER A 548 9.88 -11.58 -18.63
CA SER A 548 10.11 -10.42 -19.47
C SER A 548 10.23 -9.16 -18.62
N VAL A 549 11.37 -8.48 -18.69
CA VAL A 549 11.66 -7.28 -17.92
C VAL A 549 12.09 -6.13 -18.84
N PHE A 550 11.65 -4.94 -18.53
CA PHE A 550 12.07 -3.70 -19.20
C PHE A 550 12.21 -2.59 -18.17
N MET A 551 13.20 -1.75 -18.34
CA MET A 551 13.42 -0.49 -17.63
C MET A 551 13.83 0.57 -18.64
N GLY A 552 13.21 1.75 -18.58
CA GLY A 552 13.55 2.83 -19.49
C GLY A 552 12.87 4.14 -19.17
N PHE A 553 13.38 5.21 -19.73
CA PHE A 553 12.88 6.56 -19.51
C PHE A 553 12.85 7.37 -20.82
N ALA A 554 12.06 8.42 -20.80
CA ALA A 554 11.94 9.36 -21.92
C ALA A 554 11.50 10.77 -21.45
N PRO A 555 11.90 11.83 -22.20
CA PRO A 555 12.97 11.88 -23.20
C PRO A 555 14.36 11.64 -22.60
N MET A 556 15.37 11.36 -23.44
CA MET A 556 16.77 11.20 -23.01
C MET A 556 17.30 12.42 -22.25
N ASN A 557 16.97 13.61 -22.76
CA ASN A 557 17.25 14.88 -22.11
C ASN A 557 15.95 15.40 -21.47
N ASN A 558 16.04 15.93 -20.24
CA ASN A 558 14.89 16.38 -19.46
C ASN A 558 13.80 15.29 -19.33
N PRO A 559 14.12 14.13 -18.75
CA PRO A 559 13.20 12.99 -18.64
C PRO A 559 11.95 13.36 -17.86
N LYS A 560 10.79 12.90 -18.35
CA LYS A 560 9.47 13.16 -17.76
C LYS A 560 8.81 11.90 -17.19
N ILE A 561 9.22 10.75 -17.69
CA ILE A 561 8.74 9.44 -17.26
C ILE A 561 9.89 8.44 -17.28
N ASP A 562 10.01 7.69 -16.20
CA ASP A 562 10.72 6.43 -16.13
C ASP A 562 9.71 5.31 -15.89
N ILE A 563 9.97 4.11 -16.41
CA ILE A 563 9.06 2.99 -16.29
C ILE A 563 9.82 1.67 -16.18
N ALA A 564 9.41 0.85 -15.24
CA ALA A 564 9.78 -0.56 -15.13
C ALA A 564 8.55 -1.43 -15.40
N VAL A 565 8.73 -2.44 -16.26
CA VAL A 565 7.72 -3.45 -16.59
C VAL A 565 8.30 -4.82 -16.25
N TYR A 566 7.57 -5.59 -15.49
CA TYR A 566 7.92 -6.97 -15.13
C TYR A 566 6.74 -7.89 -15.44
N VAL A 567 6.94 -8.89 -16.31
CA VAL A 567 5.90 -9.87 -16.70
C VAL A 567 6.44 -11.27 -16.44
N GLU A 568 5.83 -11.97 -15.50
CA GLU A 568 6.21 -13.35 -15.16
C GLU A 568 5.95 -14.28 -16.36
N ASN A 569 6.90 -15.19 -16.66
CA ASN A 569 6.84 -16.15 -17.78
C ASN A 569 6.60 -15.50 -19.15
N GLY A 570 6.96 -14.23 -19.31
CA GLY A 570 6.76 -13.45 -20.52
C GLY A 570 7.85 -13.62 -21.59
N GLY A 571 8.85 -14.49 -21.35
CA GLY A 571 9.94 -14.71 -22.31
C GLY A 571 10.95 -13.55 -22.31
N TRP A 572 11.34 -13.11 -23.50
CA TRP A 572 12.33 -12.03 -23.66
C TRP A 572 11.76 -10.68 -23.26
N GLY A 573 12.62 -9.78 -22.74
CA GLY A 573 12.23 -8.40 -22.44
C GLY A 573 11.60 -7.65 -23.62
N ALA A 574 11.96 -8.01 -24.84
CA ALA A 574 11.40 -7.46 -26.08
C ALA A 574 9.97 -7.93 -26.37
N ASP A 575 9.50 -9.06 -25.78
CA ASP A 575 8.19 -9.66 -26.12
C ASP A 575 7.03 -8.95 -25.45
N TYR A 576 7.18 -8.54 -24.19
CA TYR A 576 6.18 -7.83 -23.40
C TYR A 576 6.69 -6.53 -22.80
N GLY A 577 7.88 -6.53 -22.19
CA GLY A 577 8.39 -5.38 -21.46
C GLY A 577 8.55 -4.13 -22.32
N VAL A 578 9.25 -4.22 -23.44
CA VAL A 578 9.49 -3.09 -24.35
C VAL A 578 8.21 -2.57 -25.01
N PRO A 579 7.33 -3.44 -25.60
CA PRO A 579 6.07 -2.98 -26.17
C PRO A 579 5.18 -2.25 -25.17
N ILE A 580 5.03 -2.81 -23.96
CA ILE A 580 4.22 -2.20 -22.89
C ILE A 580 4.84 -0.86 -22.47
N GLY A 581 6.16 -0.83 -22.22
CA GLY A 581 6.86 0.39 -21.81
C GLY A 581 6.74 1.51 -22.85
N GLY A 582 6.91 1.19 -24.13
CA GLY A 582 6.81 2.18 -25.22
C GLY A 582 5.42 2.79 -25.34
N VAL A 583 4.37 1.96 -25.29
CA VAL A 583 2.96 2.42 -25.33
C VAL A 583 2.62 3.30 -24.12
N MET A 584 3.07 2.91 -22.93
CA MET A 584 2.87 3.70 -21.70
C MET A 584 3.59 5.05 -21.76
N MET A 585 4.83 5.08 -22.26
CA MET A 585 5.58 6.33 -22.44
C MET A 585 4.87 7.26 -23.43
N GLU A 586 4.37 6.75 -24.57
CA GLU A 586 3.65 7.56 -25.55
C GLU A 586 2.37 8.14 -24.94
N GLN A 587 1.58 7.33 -24.24
CA GLN A 587 0.37 7.80 -23.57
C GLN A 587 0.66 8.97 -22.62
N TYR A 588 1.72 8.85 -21.82
CA TYR A 588 2.05 9.89 -20.86
C TYR A 588 2.59 11.16 -21.51
N LEU A 589 3.49 11.01 -22.49
CA LEU A 589 4.17 12.15 -23.11
C LEU A 589 3.28 12.93 -24.10
N LYS A 590 2.34 12.24 -24.76
CA LYS A 590 1.46 12.81 -25.80
C LYS A 590 0.00 12.97 -25.37
N GLY A 591 -0.38 12.40 -24.22
CA GLY A 591 -1.76 12.40 -23.73
C GLY A 591 -2.71 11.43 -24.46
N LYS A 592 -2.27 10.85 -25.58
CA LYS A 592 -3.03 9.88 -26.40
C LYS A 592 -2.11 8.93 -27.15
N LEU A 593 -2.60 7.77 -27.49
CA LEU A 593 -1.89 6.81 -28.34
C LEU A 593 -2.06 7.14 -29.82
N SER A 594 -1.01 6.89 -30.61
CA SER A 594 -1.11 6.83 -32.06
C SER A 594 -1.89 5.56 -32.49
N PRO A 595 -2.46 5.51 -33.71
CA PRO A 595 -3.18 4.32 -34.20
C PRO A 595 -2.32 3.04 -34.15
N ALA A 596 -1.01 3.16 -34.45
CA ALA A 596 -0.06 2.05 -34.36
C ALA A 596 0.11 1.54 -32.92
N SER A 597 0.18 2.45 -31.94
CA SER A 597 0.31 2.09 -30.55
C SER A 597 -1.00 1.58 -29.95
N GLU A 598 -2.16 2.06 -30.40
CA GLU A 598 -3.45 1.50 -30.00
C GLU A 598 -3.61 0.05 -30.52
N SER A 599 -3.22 -0.21 -31.77
CA SER A 599 -3.18 -1.58 -32.30
C SER A 599 -2.25 -2.47 -31.48
N GLN A 600 -1.07 -1.96 -31.10
CA GLN A 600 -0.16 -2.70 -30.24
C GLN A 600 -0.71 -2.93 -28.83
N ALA A 601 -1.37 -1.94 -28.25
CA ALA A 601 -2.02 -2.08 -26.95
C ALA A 601 -3.10 -3.18 -26.98
N ALA A 602 -3.91 -3.21 -28.05
CA ALA A 602 -4.90 -4.25 -28.27
C ALA A 602 -4.27 -5.65 -28.42
N GLN A 603 -3.16 -5.76 -29.17
CA GLN A 603 -2.41 -7.01 -29.27
C GLN A 603 -1.85 -7.47 -27.91
N MET A 604 -1.26 -6.56 -27.13
CA MET A 604 -0.75 -6.88 -25.78
C MET A 604 -1.88 -7.30 -24.84
N GLN A 605 -3.03 -6.64 -24.90
CA GLN A 605 -4.21 -7.00 -24.12
C GLN A 605 -4.72 -8.41 -24.48
N ALA A 606 -4.74 -8.76 -25.75
CA ALA A 606 -5.23 -10.06 -26.22
C ALA A 606 -4.29 -11.23 -25.87
N ARG A 607 -2.97 -10.98 -25.78
CA ARG A 607 -2.00 -12.03 -25.43
C ARG A 607 -2.26 -12.56 -24.01
N ARG A 608 -2.29 -13.90 -23.91
CA ARG A 608 -2.40 -14.62 -22.63
C ARG A 608 -1.13 -15.43 -22.39
N ILE A 609 -0.73 -15.54 -21.15
CA ILE A 609 0.38 -16.41 -20.72
C ILE A 609 -0.22 -17.57 -19.95
N ALA A 610 0.15 -18.80 -20.36
CA ALA A 610 -0.23 -20.00 -19.62
C ALA A 610 0.70 -20.17 -18.42
N TYR A 611 0.15 -20.08 -17.23
CA TYR A 611 0.89 -20.33 -15.99
C TYR A 611 0.59 -21.77 -15.54
N GLY A 612 1.59 -22.68 -15.66
CA GLY A 612 1.45 -24.06 -15.25
C GLY A 612 1.29 -24.21 -13.72
N SER A 613 0.86 -25.39 -13.28
CA SER A 613 0.72 -25.70 -11.84
C SER A 613 2.03 -25.63 -11.04
N SER A 614 3.18 -25.64 -11.72
CA SER A 614 4.51 -25.54 -11.13
C SER A 614 4.98 -24.11 -10.81
N SER A 615 4.22 -23.08 -11.18
CA SER A 615 4.52 -21.67 -10.87
C SER A 615 3.71 -21.12 -9.67
N ARG A 616 3.12 -22.02 -8.91
CA ARG A 616 2.33 -21.70 -7.71
C ARG A 616 3.15 -21.70 -6.43
#